data_417f706513fa14cf5b55f2a3d5a4e1e5
#
_entry.id   417f706513fa14cf5b55f2a3d5a4e1e5
#
_cell.length_a   1.000
_cell.length_b   1.000
_cell.length_c   1.000
_cell.angle_alpha   90.00
_cell.angle_beta   90.00
_cell.angle_gamma   90.00
#
_symmetry.space_group_name_H-M   'P 1'
#
loop_
_entity.id
_entity.type
_entity.pdbx_description
1 polymer ?
#
loop_
_entity_poly.entity_id
_entity_poly.type
_entity_poly.pdbx_seq_one_letter_code
_entity_poly.pdbx_strand_id
1 'polypeptide(L)'
;MIETWEPILTGVLILLMVGTLAMGRFGADIIMMGCLLVLLLTGILEPEEAIAGFANQAVITVAMLYIVATAMRETGAMARITSIVLGRPKTERSAQMKLSIPVAIMSAFINNTPIVAMFLPTLSTVARRCSFSPSKLYMPLSFASILGGVCTLIGTSTNVVVAKLLIDSNLTADGSPITESNPALGFGMFTLSKVGLPIAIIGLLYILVFGRKLLPDRISPIQDAEDHEEGYHAALRVEANSPIVGKTVEDADLRDLPGLFLARIEREHATLGAVSPQETINAGDVLVFVGQIDSVVDLQQIKGLVPSTLPQSDESIDETIDPHYRPNLCISEAVISNNSTLVGLTIKESGIRTRYGAVVVAVRRQGQRLTGKLGEIRLRSGDTLLLEAPPGFGDRFMTSGDFYLVNERITPAALRHDRAWAALAVLAVLVVILSFGFLDPMTAAMLAAGLMVLTRCCTGPQARRGVDFQILVVIGAAFGIGTAMTKTGLASDIAVTITSAVSAMGPWGLLAAVYALTSVFTATMTNNAAAVLMFPIAVAVATQQQLNPMPFIVAITVAASCEFSTPIGYQTNLMVMGP
;
A
#
# COMPACT_ATOMS: atom_id res chain seq x y z
N MET A 1 -22.50 -8.24 37.00
CA MET A 1 -23.68 -8.61 36.15
C MET A 1 -23.55 -7.85 34.88
N ILE A 2 -23.51 -8.54 33.75
CA ILE A 2 -23.49 -7.90 32.41
C ILE A 2 -24.87 -7.27 32.24
N GLU A 3 -24.94 -5.95 32.04
CA GLU A 3 -26.20 -5.29 31.76
C GLU A 3 -26.63 -5.61 30.32
N THR A 4 -27.92 -5.84 30.10
CA THR A 4 -28.44 -6.34 28.80
C THR A 4 -28.18 -5.42 27.61
N TRP A 5 -27.85 -4.15 27.85
CA TRP A 5 -27.54 -3.16 26.80
C TRP A 5 -26.08 -3.19 26.31
N GLU A 6 -25.14 -3.65 27.15
CA GLU A 6 -23.70 -3.63 26.85
C GLU A 6 -23.33 -4.43 25.58
N PRO A 7 -23.75 -5.72 25.43
CA PRO A 7 -23.45 -6.47 24.21
C PRO A 7 -24.13 -5.87 22.98
N ILE A 8 -25.35 -5.34 23.13
CA ILE A 8 -26.07 -4.70 22.01
C ILE A 8 -25.33 -3.44 21.55
N LEU A 9 -24.95 -2.58 22.47
CA LEU A 9 -24.20 -1.35 22.15
C LEU A 9 -22.86 -1.68 21.50
N THR A 10 -22.11 -2.62 22.07
CA THR A 10 -20.83 -3.08 21.50
C THR A 10 -21.01 -3.62 20.09
N GLY A 11 -22.06 -4.41 19.85
CA GLY A 11 -22.38 -4.94 18.53
C GLY A 11 -22.73 -3.84 17.52
N VAL A 12 -23.55 -2.87 17.91
CA VAL A 12 -23.91 -1.71 17.07
C VAL A 12 -22.68 -0.87 16.74
N LEU A 13 -21.82 -0.61 17.71
CA LEU A 13 -20.57 0.14 17.50
C LEU A 13 -19.63 -0.57 16.53
N ILE A 14 -19.48 -1.89 16.64
CA ILE A 14 -18.65 -2.68 15.72
C ILE A 14 -19.26 -2.66 14.32
N LEU A 15 -20.57 -2.81 14.17
CA LEU A 15 -21.23 -2.72 12.86
C LEU A 15 -21.07 -1.33 12.22
N LEU A 16 -21.23 -0.26 13.00
CA LEU A 16 -20.97 1.11 12.54
C LEU A 16 -19.51 1.32 12.14
N MET A 17 -18.58 0.80 12.94
CA MET A 17 -17.15 0.82 12.65
C MET A 17 -16.83 0.12 11.33
N VAL A 18 -17.31 -1.11 11.14
CA VAL A 18 -17.14 -1.87 9.89
C VAL A 18 -17.76 -1.13 8.70
N GLY A 19 -18.97 -0.60 8.85
CA GLY A 19 -19.66 0.18 7.82
C GLY A 19 -18.90 1.44 7.42
N THR A 20 -18.35 2.17 8.39
CA THR A 20 -17.55 3.39 8.11
C THR A 20 -16.19 3.05 7.49
N LEU A 21 -15.55 1.95 7.90
CA LEU A 21 -14.32 1.45 7.27
C LEU A 21 -14.57 1.06 5.81
N ALA A 22 -15.67 0.36 5.52
CA ALA A 22 -16.05 -0.01 4.16
C ALA A 22 -16.32 1.19 3.24
N MET A 23 -16.77 2.32 3.80
CA MET A 23 -16.94 3.57 3.03
C MET A 23 -15.62 4.21 2.60
N GLY A 24 -14.48 3.91 3.25
CA GLY A 24 -13.15 4.38 2.91
C GLY A 24 -12.96 5.91 2.97
N ARG A 25 -13.77 6.62 3.76
CA ARG A 25 -13.72 8.10 3.85
C ARG A 25 -12.74 8.62 4.89
N PHE A 26 -12.47 7.84 5.92
CA PHE A 26 -11.60 8.19 7.03
C PHE A 26 -10.54 7.11 7.23
N GLY A 27 -9.40 7.48 7.80
CA GLY A 27 -8.34 6.53 8.15
C GLY A 27 -8.84 5.47 9.15
N ALA A 28 -8.37 4.24 9.00
CA ALA A 28 -8.78 3.13 9.87
C ALA A 28 -8.43 3.38 11.34
N ASP A 29 -7.31 4.04 11.59
CA ASP A 29 -6.85 4.46 12.92
C ASP A 29 -7.85 5.40 13.61
N ILE A 30 -8.35 6.40 12.90
CA ILE A 30 -9.33 7.38 13.42
C ILE A 30 -10.64 6.68 13.76
N ILE A 31 -11.15 5.81 12.87
CA ILE A 31 -12.41 5.11 13.08
C ILE A 31 -12.32 4.16 14.29
N MET A 32 -11.23 3.40 14.39
CA MET A 32 -11.05 2.45 15.47
C MET A 32 -10.80 3.14 16.81
N MET A 33 -10.03 4.25 16.81
CA MET A 33 -9.88 5.09 18.00
C MET A 33 -11.20 5.73 18.44
N GLY A 34 -12.03 6.15 17.48
CA GLY A 34 -13.38 6.66 17.77
C GLY A 34 -14.26 5.60 18.42
N CYS A 35 -14.24 4.37 17.91
CA CYS A 35 -14.96 3.24 18.50
C CYS A 35 -14.47 2.95 19.92
N LEU A 36 -13.16 2.89 20.13
CA LEU A 36 -12.54 2.68 21.43
C LEU A 36 -12.92 3.79 22.43
N LEU A 37 -12.92 5.05 21.99
CA LEU A 37 -13.32 6.20 22.81
C LEU A 37 -14.78 6.08 23.26
N VAL A 38 -15.70 5.66 22.38
CA VAL A 38 -17.12 5.48 22.74
C VAL A 38 -17.25 4.35 23.77
N LEU A 39 -16.54 3.23 23.60
CA LEU A 39 -16.52 2.12 24.56
C LEU A 39 -15.98 2.55 25.93
N LEU A 40 -15.01 3.46 25.97
CA LEU A 40 -14.48 4.06 27.20
C LEU A 40 -15.51 5.01 27.85
N LEU A 41 -16.12 5.90 27.06
CA LEU A 41 -17.08 6.88 27.58
C LEU A 41 -18.37 6.22 28.12
N THR A 42 -18.74 5.08 27.58
CA THR A 42 -19.91 4.30 28.05
C THR A 42 -19.60 3.46 29.29
N GLY A 43 -18.34 3.39 29.72
CA GLY A 43 -17.91 2.61 30.88
C GLY A 43 -17.81 1.09 30.65
N ILE A 44 -17.96 0.64 29.39
CA ILE A 44 -17.77 -0.78 29.02
C ILE A 44 -16.32 -1.18 29.23
N LEU A 45 -15.39 -0.29 28.85
CA LEU A 45 -13.95 -0.45 29.10
C LEU A 45 -13.47 0.50 30.18
N GLU A 46 -12.59 0.02 31.04
CA GLU A 46 -11.79 0.87 31.91
C GLU A 46 -10.62 1.51 31.14
N PRO A 47 -10.11 2.68 31.58
CA PRO A 47 -8.99 3.33 30.89
C PRO A 47 -7.77 2.41 30.69
N GLU A 48 -7.46 1.59 31.66
CA GLU A 48 -6.36 0.63 31.63
C GLU A 48 -6.58 -0.44 30.55
N GLU A 49 -7.80 -0.97 30.45
CA GLU A 49 -8.20 -1.96 29.44
C GLU A 49 -8.16 -1.36 28.04
N ALA A 50 -8.61 -0.12 27.88
CA ALA A 50 -8.63 0.57 26.59
C ALA A 50 -7.21 0.82 26.04
N ILE A 51 -6.23 1.15 26.91
CA ILE A 51 -4.86 1.46 26.48
C ILE A 51 -3.92 0.26 26.52
N ALA A 52 -4.29 -0.84 27.18
CA ALA A 52 -3.44 -2.03 27.31
C ALA A 52 -2.95 -2.58 25.96
N GLY A 53 -3.80 -2.47 24.93
CA GLY A 53 -3.46 -2.89 23.57
C GLY A 53 -2.25 -2.14 22.97
N PHE A 54 -2.06 -0.87 23.29
CA PHE A 54 -0.94 -0.06 22.79
C PHE A 54 0.40 -0.43 23.46
N ALA A 55 0.37 -0.96 24.67
CA ALA A 55 1.53 -1.46 25.40
C ALA A 55 1.80 -2.96 25.10
N ASN A 56 0.99 -3.59 24.25
CA ASN A 56 1.12 -5.00 23.93
C ASN A 56 2.44 -5.29 23.19
N GLN A 57 3.10 -6.38 23.58
CA GLN A 57 4.37 -6.82 22.98
C GLN A 57 4.28 -7.03 21.46
N ALA A 58 3.09 -7.41 20.93
CA ALA A 58 2.89 -7.54 19.48
C ALA A 58 3.06 -6.21 18.75
N VAL A 59 2.54 -5.11 19.29
CA VAL A 59 2.66 -3.76 18.68
C VAL A 59 4.13 -3.37 18.62
N ILE A 60 4.89 -3.58 19.69
CA ILE A 60 6.33 -3.29 19.75
C ILE A 60 7.09 -4.17 18.76
N THR A 61 6.78 -5.47 18.71
CA THR A 61 7.42 -6.41 17.77
C THR A 61 7.21 -5.97 16.33
N VAL A 62 5.98 -5.63 15.97
CA VAL A 62 5.64 -5.15 14.61
C VAL A 62 6.40 -3.86 14.30
N ALA A 63 6.45 -2.89 15.22
CA ALA A 63 7.22 -1.66 15.04
C ALA A 63 8.71 -1.94 14.78
N MET A 64 9.32 -2.85 15.52
CA MET A 64 10.74 -3.23 15.34
C MET A 64 10.97 -3.95 14.01
N LEU A 65 10.06 -4.84 13.60
CA LEU A 65 10.13 -5.49 12.28
C LEU A 65 10.00 -4.50 11.11
N TYR A 66 9.25 -3.40 11.27
CA TYR A 66 9.23 -2.32 10.28
C TYR A 66 10.60 -1.63 10.14
N ILE A 67 11.35 -1.46 11.24
CA ILE A 67 12.72 -0.93 11.18
C ILE A 67 13.64 -1.88 10.43
N VAL A 68 13.55 -3.19 10.69
CA VAL A 68 14.32 -4.20 9.95
C VAL A 68 14.01 -4.16 8.45
N ALA A 69 12.73 -4.11 8.09
CA ALA A 69 12.27 -4.02 6.71
C ALA A 69 12.78 -2.72 6.02
N THR A 70 12.76 -1.60 6.75
CA THR A 70 13.29 -0.31 6.27
C THR A 70 14.79 -0.40 6.01
N ALA A 71 15.57 -0.98 6.92
CA ALA A 71 17.00 -1.17 6.73
C ALA A 71 17.32 -2.05 5.51
N MET A 72 16.54 -3.11 5.29
CA MET A 72 16.65 -3.95 4.09
C MET A 72 16.39 -3.17 2.80
N ARG A 73 15.45 -2.23 2.83
CA ARG A 73 15.14 -1.33 1.71
C ARG A 73 16.27 -0.33 1.47
N GLU A 74 16.70 0.40 2.50
CA GLU A 74 17.71 1.47 2.40
C GLU A 74 19.09 0.93 1.96
N THR A 75 19.41 -0.32 2.28
CA THR A 75 20.63 -0.97 1.83
C THR A 75 20.55 -1.54 0.41
N GLY A 76 19.37 -1.55 -0.20
CA GLY A 76 19.17 -2.17 -1.50
C GLY A 76 19.44 -3.69 -1.52
N ALA A 77 19.47 -4.33 -0.34
CA ALA A 77 19.69 -5.77 -0.23
C ALA A 77 18.71 -6.57 -1.08
N MET A 78 17.44 -6.12 -1.07
CA MET A 78 16.37 -6.73 -1.85
C MET A 78 16.49 -6.47 -3.35
N ALA A 79 16.85 -5.25 -3.75
CA ALA A 79 17.05 -4.90 -5.15
C ALA A 79 18.15 -5.76 -5.78
N ARG A 80 19.20 -6.08 -5.01
CA ARG A 80 20.28 -6.96 -5.46
C ARG A 80 19.81 -8.40 -5.67
N ILE A 81 19.01 -8.94 -4.75
CA ILE A 81 18.40 -10.26 -4.91
C ILE A 81 17.48 -10.27 -6.15
N THR A 82 16.64 -9.24 -6.27
CA THR A 82 15.71 -9.08 -7.40
C THR A 82 16.42 -9.06 -8.75
N SER A 83 17.49 -8.29 -8.89
CA SER A 83 18.23 -8.18 -10.15
C SER A 83 18.90 -9.50 -10.56
N ILE A 84 19.39 -10.27 -9.57
CA ILE A 84 19.99 -11.59 -9.82
C ILE A 84 18.92 -12.59 -10.26
N VAL A 85 17.79 -12.61 -9.59
CA VAL A 85 16.75 -13.62 -9.79
C VAL A 85 15.90 -13.34 -11.04
N LEU A 86 15.49 -12.09 -11.24
CA LEU A 86 14.66 -11.71 -12.38
C LEU A 86 15.44 -11.79 -13.70
N GLY A 87 16.69 -11.34 -13.73
CA GLY A 87 17.55 -11.35 -14.90
C GLY A 87 16.86 -10.73 -16.13
N ARG A 88 16.98 -11.40 -17.29
CA ARG A 88 16.30 -11.04 -18.53
C ARG A 88 15.31 -12.15 -18.91
N PRO A 89 14.04 -12.08 -18.48
CA PRO A 89 13.04 -13.10 -18.83
C PRO A 89 12.71 -13.00 -20.33
N LYS A 90 12.64 -14.16 -21.00
CA LYS A 90 12.29 -14.22 -22.43
C LYS A 90 10.79 -14.31 -22.69
N THR A 91 10.00 -14.69 -21.68
CA THR A 91 8.54 -14.86 -21.78
C THR A 91 7.87 -14.35 -20.50
N GLU A 92 6.60 -13.92 -20.60
CA GLU A 92 5.79 -13.50 -19.46
C GLU A 92 5.72 -14.58 -18.36
N ARG A 93 5.56 -15.85 -18.76
CA ARG A 93 5.53 -16.98 -17.81
C ARG A 93 6.84 -17.14 -17.07
N SER A 94 7.98 -16.99 -17.77
CA SER A 94 9.29 -17.01 -17.13
C SER A 94 9.48 -15.83 -16.17
N ALA A 95 8.95 -14.66 -16.54
CA ALA A 95 8.96 -13.47 -15.67
C ALA A 95 8.12 -13.71 -14.41
N GLN A 96 6.90 -14.24 -14.55
CA GLN A 96 6.03 -14.56 -13.42
C GLN A 96 6.66 -15.60 -12.48
N MET A 97 7.27 -16.67 -13.00
CA MET A 97 7.94 -17.68 -12.18
C MET A 97 9.12 -17.10 -11.40
N LYS A 98 10.00 -16.39 -12.13
CA LYS A 98 11.18 -15.75 -11.54
C LYS A 98 10.85 -14.64 -10.56
N LEU A 99 9.65 -14.08 -10.63
CA LEU A 99 9.13 -13.09 -9.71
C LEU A 99 8.47 -13.75 -8.50
N SER A 100 7.45 -14.59 -8.73
CA SER A 100 6.53 -15.03 -7.69
C SER A 100 7.19 -15.95 -6.67
N ILE A 101 8.08 -16.86 -7.09
CA ILE A 101 8.72 -17.81 -6.18
C ILE A 101 9.66 -17.10 -5.19
N PRO A 102 10.61 -16.25 -5.63
CA PRO A 102 11.47 -15.54 -4.70
C PRO A 102 10.74 -14.53 -3.83
N VAL A 103 9.73 -13.85 -4.38
CA VAL A 103 8.89 -12.93 -3.60
C VAL A 103 8.19 -13.68 -2.47
N ALA A 104 7.59 -14.83 -2.73
CA ALA A 104 6.96 -15.65 -1.70
C ALA A 104 7.97 -16.11 -0.62
N ILE A 105 9.16 -16.56 -1.03
CA ILE A 105 10.22 -16.95 -0.08
C ILE A 105 10.65 -15.76 0.78
N MET A 106 10.88 -14.60 0.17
CA MET A 106 11.27 -13.40 0.90
C MET A 106 10.18 -12.91 1.84
N SER A 107 8.92 -12.97 1.39
CA SER A 107 7.77 -12.54 2.17
C SER A 107 7.46 -13.45 3.35
N ALA A 108 7.97 -14.67 3.35
CA ALA A 108 7.93 -15.51 4.54
C ALA A 108 8.73 -14.94 5.72
N PHE A 109 9.73 -14.07 5.46
CA PHE A 109 10.63 -13.54 6.50
C PHE A 109 10.60 -12.02 6.63
N ILE A 110 9.95 -11.32 5.70
CA ILE A 110 9.85 -9.86 5.66
C ILE A 110 8.41 -9.49 5.34
N ASN A 111 7.89 -8.46 6.01
CA ASN A 111 6.53 -7.98 5.79
C ASN A 111 6.26 -7.67 4.30
N ASN A 112 5.05 -7.95 3.85
CA ASN A 112 4.60 -7.91 2.47
C ASN A 112 4.73 -6.51 1.83
N THR A 113 4.30 -5.47 2.51
CA THR A 113 4.26 -4.09 1.98
C THR A 113 5.63 -3.57 1.51
N PRO A 114 6.72 -3.65 2.28
CA PRO A 114 8.04 -3.26 1.82
C PRO A 114 8.53 -4.05 0.60
N ILE A 115 8.20 -5.34 0.51
CA ILE A 115 8.60 -6.18 -0.64
C ILE A 115 7.92 -5.67 -1.91
N VAL A 116 6.60 -5.52 -1.88
CA VAL A 116 5.84 -5.05 -3.04
C VAL A 116 6.32 -3.66 -3.46
N ALA A 117 6.50 -2.73 -2.52
CA ALA A 117 7.00 -1.38 -2.79
C ALA A 117 8.35 -1.37 -3.53
N MET A 118 9.25 -2.29 -3.17
CA MET A 118 10.58 -2.35 -3.79
C MET A 118 10.59 -3.02 -5.17
N PHE A 119 9.72 -4.02 -5.37
CA PHE A 119 9.66 -4.72 -6.65
C PHE A 119 8.94 -3.92 -7.74
N LEU A 120 7.96 -3.09 -7.40
CA LEU A 120 7.15 -2.33 -8.37
C LEU A 120 7.99 -1.49 -9.35
N PRO A 121 8.95 -0.65 -8.93
CA PRO A 121 9.78 0.12 -9.87
C PRO A 121 10.64 -0.76 -10.77
N THR A 122 11.17 -1.86 -10.23
CA THR A 122 11.97 -2.81 -11.00
C THR A 122 11.12 -3.52 -12.05
N LEU A 123 9.89 -3.91 -11.68
CA LEU A 123 8.96 -4.58 -12.59
C LEU A 123 8.47 -3.66 -13.69
N SER A 124 8.23 -2.38 -13.42
CA SER A 124 7.88 -1.40 -14.44
C SER A 124 8.99 -1.30 -15.49
N THR A 125 10.25 -1.30 -15.07
CA THR A 125 11.41 -1.31 -15.97
C THR A 125 11.50 -2.59 -16.79
N VAL A 126 11.26 -3.76 -16.17
CA VAL A 126 11.28 -5.05 -16.87
C VAL A 126 10.11 -5.17 -17.85
N ALA A 127 8.90 -4.75 -17.45
CA ALA A 127 7.71 -4.75 -18.29
C ALA A 127 7.95 -3.94 -19.57
N ARG A 128 8.52 -2.72 -19.43
CA ARG A 128 8.89 -1.87 -20.58
C ARG A 128 9.95 -2.52 -21.47
N ARG A 129 11.07 -2.96 -20.90
CA ARG A 129 12.19 -3.53 -21.69
C ARG A 129 11.83 -4.81 -22.43
N CYS A 130 10.89 -5.58 -21.92
CA CYS A 130 10.48 -6.86 -22.50
C CYS A 130 9.11 -6.77 -23.21
N SER A 131 8.48 -5.59 -23.27
CA SER A 131 7.14 -5.37 -23.82
C SER A 131 6.09 -6.32 -23.21
N PHE A 132 6.17 -6.54 -21.89
CA PHE A 132 5.21 -7.34 -21.13
C PHE A 132 4.13 -6.44 -20.52
N SER A 133 2.90 -6.94 -20.43
CA SER A 133 1.83 -6.22 -19.74
C SER A 133 2.13 -6.09 -18.24
N PRO A 134 2.13 -4.85 -17.67
CA PRO A 134 2.37 -4.62 -16.24
C PRO A 134 1.40 -5.39 -15.35
N SER A 135 0.12 -5.46 -15.71
CA SER A 135 -0.92 -6.16 -14.94
C SER A 135 -0.60 -7.64 -14.72
N LYS A 136 0.05 -8.30 -15.69
CA LYS A 136 0.48 -9.70 -15.62
C LYS A 136 1.68 -9.93 -14.69
N LEU A 137 2.34 -8.86 -14.23
CA LEU A 137 3.46 -8.93 -13.29
C LEU A 137 3.08 -8.37 -11.91
N TYR A 138 2.29 -7.30 -11.85
CA TYR A 138 1.98 -6.61 -10.60
C TYR A 138 1.03 -7.38 -9.69
N MET A 139 -0.07 -7.93 -10.24
CA MET A 139 -0.98 -8.77 -9.44
C MET A 139 -0.30 -10.03 -8.89
N PRO A 140 0.46 -10.81 -9.71
CA PRO A 140 1.27 -11.90 -9.20
C PRO A 140 2.28 -11.50 -8.11
N LEU A 141 2.86 -10.30 -8.17
CA LEU A 141 3.73 -9.78 -7.12
C LEU A 141 3.00 -9.69 -5.78
N SER A 142 1.84 -9.01 -5.74
CA SER A 142 1.06 -8.87 -4.51
C SER A 142 0.62 -10.22 -3.98
N PHE A 143 0.04 -11.07 -4.81
CA PHE A 143 -0.47 -12.37 -4.40
C PHE A 143 0.62 -13.31 -3.92
N ALA A 144 1.78 -13.34 -4.58
CA ALA A 144 2.92 -14.13 -4.13
C ALA A 144 3.47 -13.63 -2.78
N SER A 145 3.46 -12.32 -2.56
CA SER A 145 3.85 -11.72 -1.29
C SER A 145 2.88 -12.14 -0.17
N ILE A 146 1.56 -12.07 -0.40
CA ILE A 146 0.55 -12.50 0.57
C ILE A 146 0.70 -13.99 0.90
N LEU A 147 0.81 -14.84 -0.13
CA LEU A 147 0.99 -16.29 0.03
C LEU A 147 2.26 -16.65 0.80
N GLY A 148 3.36 -15.92 0.57
CA GLY A 148 4.59 -16.09 1.34
C GLY A 148 4.44 -15.66 2.79
N GLY A 149 3.74 -14.55 3.02
CA GLY A 149 3.54 -13.96 4.34
C GLY A 149 2.84 -14.87 5.35
N VAL A 150 1.97 -15.77 4.91
CA VAL A 150 1.27 -16.72 5.78
C VAL A 150 2.11 -17.95 6.17
N CYS A 151 3.32 -18.11 5.61
CA CYS A 151 4.13 -19.30 5.84
C CYS A 151 4.86 -19.30 7.19
N THR A 152 5.18 -18.15 7.77
CA THR A 152 5.95 -18.05 9.03
C THR A 152 5.36 -17.03 9.99
N LEU A 153 5.83 -17.07 11.24
CA LEU A 153 5.40 -16.14 12.28
C LEU A 153 5.64 -14.66 11.91
N ILE A 154 6.79 -14.35 11.31
CA ILE A 154 7.22 -12.97 11.01
C ILE A 154 6.89 -12.48 9.60
N GLY A 155 6.33 -13.35 8.77
CA GLY A 155 6.03 -13.00 7.38
C GLY A 155 4.97 -11.91 7.23
N THR A 156 4.03 -11.82 8.17
CA THR A 156 3.06 -10.72 8.25
C THR A 156 2.79 -10.32 9.69
N SER A 157 2.46 -9.04 9.91
CA SER A 157 2.14 -8.51 11.23
C SER A 157 0.96 -9.24 11.91
N THR A 158 -0.01 -9.69 11.11
CA THR A 158 -1.19 -10.43 11.59
C THR A 158 -0.81 -11.69 12.36
N ASN A 159 0.19 -12.43 11.87
CA ASN A 159 0.65 -13.67 12.51
C ASN A 159 1.25 -13.38 13.90
N VAL A 160 2.04 -12.32 14.02
CA VAL A 160 2.65 -11.88 15.29
C VAL A 160 1.58 -11.45 16.29
N VAL A 161 0.57 -10.72 15.82
CA VAL A 161 -0.54 -10.23 16.65
C VAL A 161 -1.35 -11.41 17.19
N VAL A 162 -1.75 -12.35 16.33
CA VAL A 162 -2.52 -13.53 16.75
C VAL A 162 -1.69 -14.45 17.65
N ALA A 163 -0.40 -14.62 17.38
CA ALA A 163 0.49 -15.40 18.23
C ALA A 163 0.54 -14.84 19.65
N LYS A 164 0.57 -13.52 19.80
CA LYS A 164 0.54 -12.88 21.12
C LYS A 164 -0.81 -13.00 21.82
N LEU A 165 -1.92 -12.82 21.07
CA LEU A 165 -3.27 -13.08 21.63
C LEU A 165 -3.41 -14.50 22.14
N LEU A 166 -2.85 -15.48 21.43
CA LEU A 166 -2.86 -16.88 21.83
C LEU A 166 -2.08 -17.11 23.12
N ILE A 167 -0.90 -16.51 23.26
CA ILE A 167 -0.08 -16.59 24.48
C ILE A 167 -0.83 -15.94 25.65
N ASP A 168 -1.39 -14.74 25.45
CA ASP A 168 -2.08 -13.98 26.50
C ASP A 168 -3.39 -14.66 26.95
N SER A 169 -4.01 -15.45 26.07
CA SER A 169 -5.25 -16.19 26.39
C SER A 169 -5.03 -17.40 27.29
N ASN A 170 -3.79 -17.87 27.46
CA ASN A 170 -3.44 -19.05 28.24
C ASN A 170 -4.27 -20.30 27.93
N LEU A 171 -4.64 -20.46 26.65
CA LEU A 171 -5.44 -21.60 26.18
C LEU A 171 -4.60 -22.86 26.10
N THR A 172 -5.23 -24.00 26.41
CA THR A 172 -4.70 -25.35 26.21
C THR A 172 -5.46 -26.10 25.12
N ALA A 173 -4.92 -27.22 24.67
CA ALA A 173 -5.52 -27.96 23.57
C ALA A 173 -6.90 -28.55 23.89
N ASP A 174 -7.15 -28.86 25.15
CA ASP A 174 -8.38 -29.50 25.66
C ASP A 174 -9.17 -28.62 26.64
N GLY A 175 -8.72 -27.38 26.87
CA GLY A 175 -9.37 -26.45 27.79
C GLY A 175 -9.13 -26.73 29.28
N SER A 176 -8.29 -27.71 29.61
CA SER A 176 -7.91 -28.02 30.99
C SER A 176 -6.81 -27.07 31.52
N PRO A 177 -6.55 -27.01 32.82
CA PRO A 177 -5.50 -26.17 33.38
C PRO A 177 -4.12 -26.45 32.78
N ILE A 178 -3.30 -25.41 32.68
CA ILE A 178 -1.91 -25.52 32.19
C ILE A 178 -1.10 -26.42 33.13
N THR A 179 -0.50 -27.45 32.55
CA THR A 179 0.41 -28.39 33.24
C THR A 179 1.59 -28.70 32.31
N GLU A 180 2.63 -29.39 32.81
CA GLU A 180 3.74 -29.84 31.96
C GLU A 180 3.28 -30.77 30.83
N SER A 181 2.25 -31.59 31.07
CA SER A 181 1.64 -32.48 30.08
C SER A 181 0.66 -31.78 29.13
N ASN A 182 0.17 -30.61 29.49
CA ASN A 182 -0.77 -29.80 28.71
C ASN A 182 -0.34 -28.32 28.74
N PRO A 183 0.72 -27.97 27.99
CA PRO A 183 1.23 -26.61 27.97
C PRO A 183 0.25 -25.67 27.24
N ALA A 184 0.37 -24.37 27.55
CA ALA A 184 -0.38 -23.34 26.83
C ALA A 184 -0.08 -23.38 25.33
N LEU A 185 -1.11 -23.16 24.51
CA LEU A 185 -0.96 -23.08 23.06
C LEU A 185 -0.12 -21.87 22.67
N GLY A 186 0.70 -22.04 21.65
CA GLY A 186 1.54 -20.96 21.13
C GLY A 186 1.96 -21.23 19.67
N PHE A 187 2.36 -20.17 18.99
CA PHE A 187 2.94 -20.26 17.64
C PHE A 187 4.46 -20.22 17.73
N GLY A 188 5.12 -21.30 17.34
CA GLY A 188 6.54 -21.26 16.96
C GLY A 188 6.72 -20.65 15.58
N MET A 189 7.96 -20.35 15.20
CA MET A 189 8.33 -19.70 13.93
C MET A 189 7.67 -20.36 12.71
N PHE A 190 7.59 -21.69 12.66
CA PHE A 190 7.08 -22.48 11.54
C PHE A 190 5.75 -23.20 11.83
N THR A 191 5.05 -22.86 12.91
CA THR A 191 3.75 -23.50 13.22
C THR A 191 2.76 -23.29 12.09
N LEU A 192 2.69 -22.07 11.56
CA LEU A 192 1.82 -21.70 10.45
C LEU A 192 2.23 -22.35 9.12
N SER A 193 3.50 -22.76 8.96
CA SER A 193 3.99 -23.40 7.73
C SER A 193 3.26 -24.71 7.41
N LYS A 194 2.73 -25.41 8.41
CA LYS A 194 1.96 -26.65 8.19
C LYS A 194 0.74 -26.43 7.30
N VAL A 195 0.14 -25.26 7.36
CA VAL A 195 -1.03 -24.85 6.55
C VAL A 195 -0.63 -23.85 5.48
N GLY A 196 0.21 -22.88 5.81
CA GLY A 196 0.62 -21.81 4.92
C GLY A 196 1.43 -22.30 3.71
N LEU A 197 2.35 -23.27 3.89
CA LEU A 197 3.15 -23.77 2.78
C LEU A 197 2.32 -24.51 1.71
N PRO A 198 1.42 -25.46 2.05
CA PRO A 198 0.48 -26.02 1.08
C PRO A 198 -0.35 -24.96 0.36
N ILE A 199 -0.89 -23.98 1.07
CA ILE A 199 -1.66 -22.87 0.48
C ILE A 199 -0.79 -22.06 -0.47
N ALA A 200 0.43 -21.73 -0.08
CA ALA A 200 1.36 -20.97 -0.92
C ALA A 200 1.72 -21.73 -2.20
N ILE A 201 1.99 -23.04 -2.10
CA ILE A 201 2.29 -23.88 -3.27
C ILE A 201 1.09 -23.93 -4.23
N ILE A 202 -0.11 -24.19 -3.72
CA ILE A 202 -1.34 -24.26 -4.54
C ILE A 202 -1.62 -22.88 -5.16
N GLY A 203 -1.54 -21.80 -4.38
CA GLY A 203 -1.77 -20.45 -4.86
C GLY A 203 -0.75 -20.01 -5.91
N LEU A 204 0.54 -20.30 -5.71
CA LEU A 204 1.58 -20.02 -6.72
C LEU A 204 1.36 -20.83 -7.99
N LEU A 205 1.01 -22.11 -7.89
CA LEU A 205 0.66 -22.92 -9.07
C LEU A 205 -0.54 -22.34 -9.80
N TYR A 206 -1.58 -21.91 -9.07
CA TYR A 206 -2.74 -21.26 -9.67
C TYR A 206 -2.36 -19.99 -10.43
N ILE A 207 -1.54 -19.11 -9.83
CA ILE A 207 -1.05 -17.89 -10.49
C ILE A 207 -0.27 -18.22 -11.77
N LEU A 208 0.62 -19.20 -11.73
CA LEU A 208 1.47 -19.59 -12.86
C LEU A 208 0.71 -20.27 -14.00
N VAL A 209 -0.37 -21.00 -13.67
CA VAL A 209 -1.19 -21.71 -14.68
C VAL A 209 -2.25 -20.79 -15.27
N PHE A 210 -2.98 -20.07 -14.41
CA PHE A 210 -4.17 -19.31 -14.80
C PHE A 210 -3.93 -17.80 -14.91
N GLY A 211 -2.91 -17.25 -14.25
CA GLY A 211 -2.67 -15.80 -14.19
C GLY A 211 -2.59 -15.15 -15.58
N ARG A 212 -1.92 -15.80 -16.55
CA ARG A 212 -1.83 -15.26 -17.92
C ARG A 212 -3.18 -15.15 -18.63
N LYS A 213 -4.14 -16.05 -18.34
CA LYS A 213 -5.46 -16.08 -18.99
C LYS A 213 -6.47 -15.17 -18.29
N LEU A 214 -6.34 -15.02 -16.97
CA LEU A 214 -7.30 -14.29 -16.16
C LEU A 214 -6.95 -12.79 -16.03
N LEU A 215 -5.67 -12.45 -16.12
CA LEU A 215 -5.24 -11.07 -16.02
C LEU A 215 -5.36 -10.35 -17.37
N PRO A 216 -6.04 -9.20 -17.42
CA PRO A 216 -6.17 -8.42 -18.66
C PRO A 216 -4.84 -7.81 -19.07
N ASP A 217 -4.64 -7.63 -20.37
CA ASP A 217 -3.54 -6.82 -20.89
C ASP A 217 -3.87 -5.34 -20.67
N ARG A 218 -3.09 -4.68 -19.83
CA ARG A 218 -3.19 -3.24 -19.58
C ARG A 218 -1.87 -2.57 -19.90
N ILE A 219 -1.95 -1.41 -20.53
CA ILE A 219 -0.80 -0.56 -20.83
C ILE A 219 -0.55 0.33 -19.61
N SER A 220 0.72 0.60 -19.28
CA SER A 220 1.03 1.52 -18.18
C SER A 220 0.63 2.96 -18.58
N PRO A 221 0.20 3.82 -17.62
CA PRO A 221 -0.12 5.22 -17.92
C PRO A 221 1.01 5.97 -18.64
N ILE A 222 2.27 5.67 -18.29
CA ILE A 222 3.43 6.29 -18.95
C ILE A 222 3.58 5.80 -20.39
N GLN A 223 3.40 4.50 -20.66
CA GLN A 223 3.45 3.98 -22.03
C GLN A 223 2.31 4.55 -22.91
N ASP A 224 1.10 4.61 -22.33
CA ASP A 224 -0.06 5.19 -22.99
C ASP A 224 0.14 6.69 -23.28
N ALA A 225 0.83 7.42 -22.41
CA ALA A 225 1.18 8.81 -22.63
C ALA A 225 2.29 8.97 -23.66
N GLU A 226 3.31 8.11 -23.66
CA GLU A 226 4.41 8.11 -24.63
C GLU A 226 3.91 7.73 -26.04
N ASP A 227 3.03 6.74 -26.16
CA ASP A 227 2.43 6.29 -27.43
C ASP A 227 1.43 7.31 -27.99
N HIS A 228 0.88 8.19 -27.14
CA HIS A 228 -0.08 9.24 -27.50
C HIS A 228 0.47 10.63 -27.17
N GLU A 229 1.77 10.83 -27.24
CA GLU A 229 2.41 12.12 -26.91
C GLU A 229 1.81 13.28 -27.76
N GLU A 230 1.49 13.02 -29.00
CA GLU A 230 0.81 13.98 -29.88
C GLU A 230 -0.62 14.34 -29.42
N GLY A 231 -1.27 13.47 -28.65
CA GLY A 231 -2.63 13.67 -28.16
C GLY A 231 -2.75 14.38 -26.81
N TYR A 232 -1.63 14.54 -26.09
CA TYR A 232 -1.62 15.14 -24.74
C TYR A 232 -1.02 16.55 -24.70
N HIS A 233 -0.18 16.90 -25.64
CA HIS A 233 0.53 18.20 -25.66
C HIS A 233 0.25 18.93 -26.97
N ALA A 234 -0.18 20.18 -26.87
CA ALA A 234 -0.24 21.12 -27.98
C ALA A 234 0.72 22.28 -27.71
N ALA A 235 1.74 22.42 -28.54
CA ALA A 235 2.68 23.51 -28.46
C ALA A 235 2.28 24.61 -29.46
N LEU A 236 2.08 25.83 -28.98
CA LEU A 236 1.71 26.99 -29.79
C LEU A 236 2.67 28.15 -29.51
N ARG A 237 3.26 28.72 -30.56
CA ARG A 237 4.16 29.88 -30.45
C ARG A 237 3.35 31.17 -30.52
N VAL A 238 3.67 32.09 -29.64
CA VAL A 238 3.10 33.45 -29.60
C VAL A 238 3.80 34.31 -30.64
N GLU A 239 3.06 34.77 -31.65
CA GLU A 239 3.58 35.72 -32.65
C GLU A 239 3.78 37.11 -32.03
N ALA A 240 4.73 37.89 -32.59
CA ALA A 240 5.03 39.24 -32.10
C ALA A 240 3.82 40.19 -32.17
N ASN A 241 2.90 39.96 -33.11
CA ASN A 241 1.68 40.77 -33.27
C ASN A 241 0.45 40.18 -32.59
N SER A 242 0.64 39.18 -31.70
CA SER A 242 -0.48 38.54 -31.00
C SER A 242 -1.13 39.47 -29.98
N PRO A 243 -2.47 39.50 -29.89
CA PRO A 243 -3.19 40.36 -28.94
C PRO A 243 -3.02 39.91 -27.47
N ILE A 244 -2.37 38.77 -27.23
CA ILE A 244 -2.09 38.24 -25.88
C ILE A 244 -0.70 38.64 -25.37
N VAL A 245 0.17 39.21 -26.21
CA VAL A 245 1.50 39.71 -25.80
C VAL A 245 1.34 40.82 -24.77
N GLY A 246 2.08 40.72 -23.65
CA GLY A 246 2.03 41.67 -22.53
C GLY A 246 0.86 41.47 -21.57
N LYS A 247 -0.06 40.56 -21.84
CA LYS A 247 -1.12 40.20 -20.90
C LYS A 247 -0.66 39.08 -19.94
N THR A 248 -1.32 39.03 -18.80
CA THR A 248 -1.15 37.85 -17.90
C THR A 248 -1.87 36.63 -18.47
N VAL A 249 -1.51 35.44 -18.02
CA VAL A 249 -2.19 34.18 -18.41
C VAL A 249 -3.69 34.24 -18.07
N GLU A 250 -4.04 34.90 -16.96
CA GLU A 250 -5.42 35.14 -16.53
C GLU A 250 -6.16 36.12 -17.44
N ASP A 251 -5.55 37.29 -17.76
CA ASP A 251 -6.14 38.29 -18.64
C ASP A 251 -6.22 37.85 -20.11
N ALA A 252 -5.41 36.87 -20.50
CA ALA A 252 -5.43 36.26 -21.82
C ALA A 252 -6.45 35.11 -21.96
N ASP A 253 -7.21 34.82 -20.89
CA ASP A 253 -8.24 33.76 -20.81
C ASP A 253 -7.70 32.35 -21.18
N LEU A 254 -6.40 32.11 -20.95
CA LEU A 254 -5.73 30.84 -21.27
C LEU A 254 -5.85 29.80 -20.14
N ARG A 255 -6.59 30.12 -19.08
CA ARG A 255 -6.70 29.28 -17.89
C ARG A 255 -7.91 28.39 -17.86
N ASP A 256 -9.03 28.81 -18.41
CA ASP A 256 -10.32 28.11 -18.39
C ASP A 256 -10.73 27.54 -19.75
N LEU A 257 -9.76 27.13 -20.55
CA LEU A 257 -10.01 26.54 -21.87
C LEU A 257 -10.74 25.18 -21.71
N PRO A 258 -11.81 24.92 -22.48
CA PRO A 258 -12.54 23.67 -22.41
C PRO A 258 -11.65 22.48 -22.79
N GLY A 259 -11.39 21.57 -21.86
CA GLY A 259 -10.63 20.35 -22.07
C GLY A 259 -9.11 20.51 -22.23
N LEU A 260 -8.58 21.73 -22.14
CA LEU A 260 -7.16 22.06 -22.21
C LEU A 260 -6.74 22.94 -21.04
N PHE A 261 -5.48 22.84 -20.63
CA PHE A 261 -4.90 23.82 -19.69
C PHE A 261 -3.43 24.08 -20.03
N LEU A 262 -2.97 25.29 -19.74
CA LEU A 262 -1.60 25.71 -19.95
C LEU A 262 -0.70 25.04 -18.89
N ALA A 263 0.15 24.11 -19.33
CA ALA A 263 1.06 23.38 -18.45
C ALA A 263 2.36 24.14 -18.23
N ARG A 264 2.97 24.67 -19.28
CA ARG A 264 4.24 25.40 -19.23
C ARG A 264 4.36 26.45 -20.32
N ILE A 265 5.27 27.39 -20.10
CA ILE A 265 5.72 28.38 -21.12
C ILE A 265 7.21 28.14 -21.35
N GLU A 266 7.59 27.91 -22.60
CA GLU A 266 8.99 27.79 -23.01
C GLU A 266 9.46 29.10 -23.64
N ARG A 267 10.55 29.65 -23.10
CA ARG A 267 11.25 30.85 -23.60
C ARG A 267 12.65 30.46 -24.09
N GLU A 268 13.29 31.32 -24.90
CA GLU A 268 14.62 31.02 -25.48
C GLU A 268 15.66 30.52 -24.47
N HIS A 269 15.57 30.95 -23.21
CA HIS A 269 16.54 30.60 -22.17
C HIS A 269 15.92 30.05 -20.88
N ALA A 270 14.60 29.84 -20.81
CA ALA A 270 13.93 29.38 -19.62
C ALA A 270 12.63 28.63 -19.90
N THR A 271 12.39 27.54 -19.19
CA THR A 271 11.09 26.85 -19.18
C THR A 271 10.38 27.15 -17.87
N LEU A 272 9.26 27.83 -17.94
CA LEU A 272 8.40 28.12 -16.80
C LEU A 272 7.38 26.98 -16.63
N GLY A 273 7.68 26.03 -15.76
CA GLY A 273 6.73 24.99 -15.35
C GLY A 273 5.74 25.53 -14.33
N ALA A 274 4.55 24.92 -14.26
CA ALA A 274 3.49 25.31 -13.32
C ALA A 274 3.18 26.82 -13.36
N VAL A 275 2.89 27.33 -14.56
CA VAL A 275 2.72 28.76 -14.89
C VAL A 275 1.75 29.46 -13.92
N SER A 276 2.20 30.56 -13.30
CA SER A 276 1.36 31.40 -12.44
C SER A 276 0.26 32.10 -13.26
N PRO A 277 -0.94 32.33 -12.69
CA PRO A 277 -1.97 33.16 -13.34
C PRO A 277 -1.50 34.56 -13.70
N GLN A 278 -0.60 35.09 -12.91
CA GLN A 278 -0.05 36.45 -13.04
C GLN A 278 1.19 36.52 -13.96
N GLU A 279 1.61 35.37 -14.52
CA GLU A 279 2.75 35.35 -15.44
C GLU A 279 2.40 36.05 -16.75
N THR A 280 3.29 36.93 -17.19
CA THR A 280 3.12 37.69 -18.44
C THR A 280 3.58 36.89 -19.64
N ILE A 281 2.78 36.91 -20.70
CA ILE A 281 3.07 36.26 -21.98
C ILE A 281 3.90 37.21 -22.86
N ASN A 282 5.04 36.71 -23.32
CA ASN A 282 5.93 37.47 -24.20
C ASN A 282 5.85 37.01 -25.65
N ALA A 283 6.20 37.87 -26.58
CA ALA A 283 6.37 37.48 -27.97
C ALA A 283 7.47 36.43 -28.10
N GLY A 284 7.22 35.39 -28.87
CA GLY A 284 8.14 34.26 -29.04
C GLY A 284 7.99 33.14 -28.02
N ASP A 285 7.23 33.32 -26.93
CA ASP A 285 6.92 32.24 -25.97
C ASP A 285 6.24 31.07 -26.68
N VAL A 286 6.64 29.86 -26.33
CA VAL A 286 5.93 28.64 -26.74
C VAL A 286 5.06 28.18 -25.58
N LEU A 287 3.76 28.26 -25.77
CA LEU A 287 2.76 27.85 -24.79
C LEU A 287 2.46 26.37 -25.00
N VAL A 288 2.73 25.55 -24.00
CA VAL A 288 2.45 24.11 -24.04
C VAL A 288 1.19 23.83 -23.26
N PHE A 289 0.17 23.41 -23.99
CA PHE A 289 -1.11 23.00 -23.42
C PHE A 289 -1.19 21.48 -23.31
N VAL A 290 -1.90 21.00 -22.29
CA VAL A 290 -2.15 19.59 -22.03
C VAL A 290 -3.66 19.36 -21.98
N GLY A 291 -4.14 18.32 -22.68
CA GLY A 291 -5.57 17.99 -22.67
C GLY A 291 -6.04 17.16 -23.85
N GLN A 292 -7.30 17.28 -24.23
CA GLN A 292 -7.92 16.48 -25.28
C GLN A 292 -7.62 17.07 -26.68
N ILE A 293 -7.32 16.20 -27.66
CA ILE A 293 -6.98 16.60 -29.05
C ILE A 293 -8.10 17.43 -29.70
N ASP A 294 -9.35 17.05 -29.46
CA ASP A 294 -10.50 17.73 -30.08
C ASP A 294 -10.61 19.21 -29.70
N SER A 295 -10.01 19.59 -28.54
CA SER A 295 -10.00 20.97 -28.07
C SER A 295 -8.83 21.79 -28.62
N VAL A 296 -7.84 21.17 -29.30
CA VAL A 296 -6.70 21.89 -29.93
C VAL A 296 -7.17 22.75 -31.12
N VAL A 297 -8.23 22.34 -31.79
CA VAL A 297 -8.84 23.11 -32.90
C VAL A 297 -9.35 24.47 -32.38
N ASP A 298 -9.84 24.53 -31.16
CA ASP A 298 -10.32 25.79 -30.55
C ASP A 298 -9.18 26.75 -30.23
N LEU A 299 -7.97 26.23 -29.93
CA LEU A 299 -6.77 27.06 -29.71
C LEU A 299 -6.29 27.75 -30.99
N GLN A 300 -6.49 27.12 -32.17
CA GLN A 300 -6.11 27.73 -33.45
C GLN A 300 -7.00 28.92 -33.81
N GLN A 301 -8.13 29.11 -33.14
CA GLN A 301 -8.99 30.29 -33.32
C GLN A 301 -8.48 31.52 -32.56
N ILE A 302 -7.53 31.36 -31.63
CA ILE A 302 -6.91 32.48 -30.92
C ILE A 302 -5.91 33.16 -31.90
N LYS A 303 -6.24 34.39 -32.30
CA LYS A 303 -5.38 35.18 -33.24
C LYS A 303 -3.98 35.35 -32.64
N GLY A 304 -2.96 34.96 -33.44
CA GLY A 304 -1.56 35.13 -33.10
C GLY A 304 -0.92 34.00 -32.31
N LEU A 305 -1.58 32.83 -32.27
CA LEU A 305 -0.99 31.56 -31.85
C LEU A 305 -0.78 30.66 -33.09
N VAL A 306 0.45 30.23 -33.30
CA VAL A 306 0.81 29.36 -34.44
C VAL A 306 1.31 28.02 -33.91
N PRO A 307 0.86 26.88 -34.48
CA PRO A 307 1.37 25.58 -34.12
C PRO A 307 2.90 25.51 -34.20
N SER A 308 3.53 25.04 -33.15
CA SER A 308 4.97 24.83 -33.10
C SER A 308 5.25 23.36 -32.78
N THR A 309 6.20 22.76 -33.51
CA THR A 309 6.73 21.47 -33.12
C THR A 309 7.48 21.62 -31.79
N LEU A 310 7.19 20.78 -30.82
CA LEU A 310 8.04 20.68 -29.63
C LEU A 310 9.47 20.41 -30.11
N PRO A 311 10.48 21.09 -29.58
CA PRO A 311 11.85 20.73 -29.89
C PRO A 311 12.05 19.29 -29.43
N GLN A 312 12.18 18.36 -30.38
CA GLN A 312 12.61 17.01 -30.10
C GLN A 312 13.97 17.11 -29.42
N SER A 313 14.14 16.43 -28.32
CA SER A 313 15.45 16.26 -27.68
C SER A 313 16.31 15.40 -28.59
N ASP A 314 16.88 16.00 -29.65
CA ASP A 314 17.94 15.37 -30.40
C ASP A 314 19.16 15.16 -29.47
N GLU A 315 19.65 13.94 -29.45
CA GLU A 315 20.84 13.48 -28.71
C GLU A 315 22.17 14.06 -29.23
N SER A 316 22.18 15.27 -29.76
CA SER A 316 23.41 15.99 -30.05
C SER A 316 23.59 17.12 -29.02
N ILE A 317 24.15 16.77 -27.89
CA ILE A 317 24.57 17.71 -26.83
C ILE A 317 25.76 18.51 -27.36
N ASP A 318 25.52 19.77 -27.67
CA ASP A 318 26.58 20.76 -27.78
C ASP A 318 27.02 21.13 -26.35
N GLU A 319 28.26 20.78 -25.99
CA GLU A 319 28.83 20.84 -24.62
C GLU A 319 29.02 22.25 -24.05
N THR A 320 28.43 23.28 -24.64
CA THR A 320 28.69 24.70 -24.27
C THR A 320 27.57 25.38 -23.52
N ILE A 321 26.49 24.70 -23.10
CA ILE A 321 25.39 25.29 -22.34
C ILE A 321 25.45 24.86 -20.88
N ASP A 322 25.56 25.87 -19.98
CA ASP A 322 25.59 25.78 -18.52
C ASP A 322 24.61 24.71 -17.96
N PRO A 323 25.09 23.66 -17.24
CA PRO A 323 24.27 22.56 -16.78
C PRO A 323 23.21 22.95 -15.75
N HIS A 324 23.20 24.18 -15.26
CA HIS A 324 22.35 24.63 -14.15
C HIS A 324 20.98 25.20 -14.56
N TYR A 325 20.61 25.26 -15.85
CA TYR A 325 19.46 26.06 -16.27
C TYR A 325 18.40 25.36 -17.15
N ARG A 326 18.27 24.03 -17.10
CA ARG A 326 17.09 23.32 -17.65
C ARG A 326 16.38 22.61 -16.51
N PRO A 327 15.21 23.06 -16.07
CA PRO A 327 14.32 22.20 -15.33
C PRO A 327 13.78 21.17 -16.34
N ASN A 328 14.47 20.03 -16.45
CA ASN A 328 13.94 18.87 -17.15
C ASN A 328 12.69 18.43 -16.38
N LEU A 329 11.51 18.82 -16.86
CA LEU A 329 10.26 18.31 -16.30
C LEU A 329 10.15 16.84 -16.71
N CYS A 330 9.91 15.98 -15.74
CA CYS A 330 9.79 14.55 -15.91
C CYS A 330 8.34 14.12 -15.75
N ILE A 331 7.91 13.14 -16.52
CA ILE A 331 6.62 12.50 -16.29
C ILE A 331 6.79 11.49 -15.17
N SER A 332 5.97 11.62 -14.14
CA SER A 332 5.96 10.77 -12.95
C SER A 332 4.59 10.16 -12.73
N GLU A 333 4.53 8.90 -12.35
CA GLU A 333 3.30 8.24 -11.87
C GLU A 333 3.26 8.30 -10.34
N ALA A 334 2.15 8.78 -9.78
CA ALA A 334 1.92 8.79 -8.35
C ALA A 334 0.57 8.16 -8.01
N VAL A 335 0.57 7.18 -7.09
CA VAL A 335 -0.65 6.53 -6.61
C VAL A 335 -1.07 7.17 -5.30
N ILE A 336 -2.31 7.66 -5.24
CA ILE A 336 -2.85 8.31 -4.04
C ILE A 336 -3.00 7.30 -2.90
N SER A 337 -2.41 7.63 -1.76
CA SER A 337 -2.47 6.84 -0.53
C SER A 337 -3.88 6.87 0.10
N ASN A 338 -4.22 5.83 0.87
CA ASN A 338 -5.45 5.81 1.67
C ASN A 338 -5.47 6.93 2.72
N ASN A 339 -4.29 7.36 3.18
CA ASN A 339 -4.13 8.39 4.20
C ASN A 339 -3.85 9.76 3.61
N SER A 340 -3.96 9.89 2.28
CA SER A 340 -3.67 11.13 1.61
C SER A 340 -4.66 12.22 1.98
N THR A 341 -4.15 13.38 2.28
CA THR A 341 -4.95 14.60 2.47
C THR A 341 -5.66 15.05 1.18
N LEU A 342 -5.32 14.45 0.05
CA LEU A 342 -5.90 14.73 -1.27
C LEU A 342 -7.22 13.98 -1.50
N VAL A 343 -7.48 12.91 -0.72
CA VAL A 343 -8.68 12.09 -0.89
C VAL A 343 -9.94 12.90 -0.61
N GLY A 344 -10.90 12.83 -1.53
CA GLY A 344 -12.17 13.55 -1.44
C GLY A 344 -12.16 14.98 -1.97
N LEU A 345 -10.97 15.55 -2.25
CA LEU A 345 -10.82 16.88 -2.89
C LEU A 345 -10.84 16.73 -4.41
N THR A 346 -11.27 17.78 -5.10
CA THR A 346 -11.04 17.89 -6.55
C THR A 346 -9.56 18.22 -6.82
N ILE A 347 -9.06 17.95 -8.02
CA ILE A 347 -7.69 18.31 -8.41
C ILE A 347 -7.45 19.81 -8.21
N LYS A 348 -8.45 20.65 -8.49
CA LYS A 348 -8.39 22.11 -8.27
C LYS A 348 -8.28 22.46 -6.79
N GLU A 349 -9.09 21.82 -5.92
CA GLU A 349 -9.09 22.05 -4.46
C GLU A 349 -7.85 21.46 -3.77
N SER A 350 -7.29 20.39 -4.31
CA SER A 350 -6.14 19.67 -3.73
C SER A 350 -4.85 20.48 -3.72
N GLY A 351 -4.77 21.51 -4.58
CA GLY A 351 -3.60 22.36 -4.69
C GLY A 351 -2.32 21.62 -5.08
N ILE A 352 -2.41 20.50 -5.79
CA ILE A 352 -1.25 19.67 -6.20
C ILE A 352 -0.16 20.53 -6.85
N ARG A 353 -0.57 21.49 -7.67
CA ARG A 353 0.35 22.41 -8.34
C ARG A 353 1.17 23.24 -7.35
N THR A 354 0.52 23.83 -6.39
CA THR A 354 1.14 24.74 -5.40
C THR A 354 1.90 23.96 -4.32
N ARG A 355 1.34 22.82 -3.89
CA ARG A 355 1.87 22.03 -2.78
C ARG A 355 3.04 21.16 -3.19
N TYR A 356 3.00 20.61 -4.41
CA TYR A 356 3.99 19.61 -4.88
C TYR A 356 4.82 20.11 -6.07
N GLY A 357 4.49 21.28 -6.65
CA GLY A 357 5.16 21.80 -7.84
C GLY A 357 4.94 20.93 -9.09
N ALA A 358 3.86 20.12 -9.11
CA ALA A 358 3.57 19.17 -10.15
C ALA A 358 2.22 19.45 -10.81
N VAL A 359 2.09 19.12 -12.08
CA VAL A 359 0.86 19.28 -12.86
C VAL A 359 0.27 17.92 -13.17
N VAL A 360 -1.02 17.74 -12.87
CA VAL A 360 -1.74 16.50 -13.20
C VAL A 360 -2.08 16.51 -14.68
N VAL A 361 -1.53 15.54 -15.44
CA VAL A 361 -1.75 15.36 -16.88
C VAL A 361 -2.92 14.42 -17.14
N ALA A 362 -3.04 13.36 -16.33
CA ALA A 362 -4.13 12.40 -16.43
C ALA A 362 -4.40 11.76 -15.07
N VAL A 363 -5.62 11.24 -14.90
CA VAL A 363 -6.01 10.42 -13.74
C VAL A 363 -6.55 9.10 -14.24
N ARG A 364 -6.06 8.00 -13.64
CA ARG A 364 -6.62 6.66 -13.85
C ARG A 364 -7.23 6.14 -12.55
N ARG A 365 -8.35 5.45 -12.70
CA ARG A 365 -9.02 4.76 -11.61
C ARG A 365 -9.32 3.34 -12.04
N GLN A 366 -8.82 2.36 -11.28
CA GLN A 366 -8.96 0.93 -11.62
C GLN A 366 -8.50 0.61 -13.06
N GLY A 367 -7.42 1.27 -13.50
CA GLY A 367 -6.83 1.08 -14.84
C GLY A 367 -7.57 1.75 -15.98
N GLN A 368 -8.68 2.47 -15.73
CA GLN A 368 -9.39 3.24 -16.75
C GLN A 368 -9.08 4.73 -16.59
N ARG A 369 -8.78 5.40 -17.69
CA ARG A 369 -8.59 6.85 -17.69
C ARG A 369 -9.93 7.54 -17.42
N LEU A 370 -9.92 8.47 -16.48
CA LEU A 370 -11.08 9.32 -16.22
C LEU A 370 -11.14 10.43 -17.27
N THR A 371 -12.28 10.50 -17.96
CA THR A 371 -12.58 11.53 -18.96
C THR A 371 -13.35 12.69 -18.31
N GLY A 372 -13.18 13.91 -18.82
CA GLY A 372 -13.84 15.11 -18.32
C GLY A 372 -12.85 16.23 -17.97
N LYS A 373 -13.33 17.32 -17.35
CA LYS A 373 -12.46 18.41 -16.90
C LYS A 373 -11.59 17.93 -15.74
N LEU A 374 -10.28 17.81 -15.97
CA LEU A 374 -9.31 17.31 -15.01
C LEU A 374 -9.43 18.00 -13.65
N GLY A 375 -9.58 19.33 -13.63
CA GLY A 375 -9.70 20.12 -12.40
C GLY A 375 -10.90 19.77 -11.52
N GLU A 376 -11.98 19.20 -12.08
CA GLU A 376 -13.21 18.83 -11.39
C GLU A 376 -13.23 17.36 -10.92
N ILE A 377 -12.24 16.56 -11.35
CA ILE A 377 -12.14 15.16 -10.91
C ILE A 377 -11.86 15.11 -9.42
N ARG A 378 -12.76 14.45 -8.69
CA ARG A 378 -12.62 14.21 -7.26
C ARG A 378 -11.72 13.00 -7.03
N LEU A 379 -10.60 13.23 -6.34
CA LEU A 379 -9.57 12.24 -6.08
C LEU A 379 -10.03 11.19 -5.07
N ARG A 380 -9.66 9.94 -5.33
CA ARG A 380 -9.91 8.81 -4.43
C ARG A 380 -8.61 8.08 -4.13
N SER A 381 -8.58 7.37 -3.03
CA SER A 381 -7.49 6.45 -2.74
C SER A 381 -7.35 5.41 -3.84
N GLY A 382 -6.08 5.11 -4.22
CA GLY A 382 -5.76 4.21 -5.33
C GLY A 382 -5.87 4.82 -6.72
N ASP A 383 -6.26 6.11 -6.86
CA ASP A 383 -6.16 6.80 -8.13
C ASP A 383 -4.69 6.96 -8.51
N THR A 384 -4.36 6.67 -9.76
CA THR A 384 -3.04 6.92 -10.32
C THR A 384 -3.05 8.26 -11.03
N LEU A 385 -2.21 9.17 -10.57
CA LEU A 385 -1.97 10.46 -11.19
C LEU A 385 -0.77 10.36 -12.13
N LEU A 386 -0.93 10.78 -13.36
CA LEU A 386 0.19 11.08 -14.24
C LEU A 386 0.53 12.54 -14.03
N LEU A 387 1.74 12.80 -13.56
CA LEU A 387 2.22 14.12 -13.16
C LEU A 387 3.36 14.58 -14.06
N GLU A 388 3.32 15.82 -14.51
CA GLU A 388 4.49 16.52 -15.01
C GLU A 388 5.11 17.28 -13.83
N ALA A 389 6.34 16.90 -13.43
CA ALA A 389 6.97 17.35 -12.21
C ALA A 389 8.48 17.63 -12.42
N PRO A 390 9.11 18.47 -11.59
CA PRO A 390 10.55 18.69 -11.66
C PRO A 390 11.31 17.41 -11.24
N PRO A 391 12.57 17.26 -11.71
CA PRO A 391 13.44 16.15 -11.33
C PRO A 391 13.57 16.03 -9.79
N GLY A 392 13.56 14.79 -9.27
CA GLY A 392 13.60 14.52 -7.84
C GLY A 392 12.24 14.65 -7.15
N PHE A 393 11.14 14.74 -7.89
CA PHE A 393 9.78 14.67 -7.35
C PHE A 393 9.57 13.37 -6.58
N GLY A 394 9.98 12.24 -7.18
CA GLY A 394 9.91 10.93 -6.55
C GLY A 394 10.62 10.90 -5.20
N ASP A 395 11.86 11.34 -5.16
CA ASP A 395 12.67 11.34 -3.92
C ASP A 395 12.08 12.23 -2.82
N ARG A 396 11.48 13.36 -3.20
CA ARG A 396 10.87 14.30 -2.25
C ARG A 396 9.57 13.80 -1.66
N PHE A 397 8.73 13.14 -2.47
CA PHE A 397 7.35 12.84 -2.09
C PHE A 397 7.04 11.36 -1.94
N MET A 398 7.97 10.45 -2.26
CA MET A 398 7.84 9.01 -1.97
C MET A 398 7.63 8.70 -0.48
N THR A 399 8.12 9.56 0.39
CA THR A 399 7.97 9.45 1.86
C THR A 399 6.82 10.32 2.40
N SER A 400 6.13 11.08 1.53
CA SER A 400 4.93 11.80 1.94
C SER A 400 3.81 10.79 2.13
N GLY A 401 3.05 10.86 3.20
CA GLY A 401 1.90 9.99 3.42
C GLY A 401 0.80 10.12 2.35
N ASP A 402 0.97 11.03 1.39
CA ASP A 402 -0.03 11.31 0.36
C ASP A 402 0.05 10.38 -0.86
N PHE A 403 1.23 9.79 -1.13
CA PHE A 403 1.42 8.88 -2.26
C PHE A 403 2.03 7.54 -1.80
N TYR A 404 1.52 6.43 -2.32
CA TYR A 404 2.09 5.09 -2.09
C TYR A 404 3.25 4.78 -3.03
N LEU A 405 3.15 5.22 -4.27
CA LEU A 405 4.13 4.99 -5.30
C LEU A 405 4.33 6.29 -6.06
N VAL A 406 5.59 6.67 -6.26
CA VAL A 406 5.96 7.68 -7.23
C VAL A 406 7.03 7.05 -8.11
N ASN A 407 6.69 6.81 -9.38
CA ASN A 407 7.62 6.25 -10.36
C ASN A 407 8.10 7.41 -11.24
N GLU A 408 9.36 7.76 -11.09
CA GLU A 408 10.00 8.81 -11.88
C GLU A 408 11.08 8.22 -12.78
N ARG A 409 11.28 8.80 -13.94
CA ARG A 409 12.27 8.38 -14.95
C ARG A 409 13.73 8.62 -14.54
N ILE A 410 14.04 8.75 -13.24
CA ILE A 410 15.37 9.16 -12.76
C ILE A 410 16.07 8.05 -12.00
N THR A 411 17.39 7.98 -12.21
CA THR A 411 18.39 7.18 -11.50
C THR A 411 18.07 7.02 -10.02
N PRO A 412 18.04 5.78 -9.50
CA PRO A 412 17.72 5.54 -8.10
C PRO A 412 18.75 6.27 -7.21
N ALA A 413 18.25 6.93 -6.16
CA ALA A 413 19.08 7.44 -5.09
C ALA A 413 20.10 6.37 -4.70
N ALA A 414 21.36 6.78 -4.47
CA ALA A 414 22.46 5.87 -4.22
C ALA A 414 22.15 4.98 -3.00
N LEU A 415 21.59 3.80 -3.27
CA LEU A 415 21.36 2.77 -2.28
C LEU A 415 22.69 2.41 -1.63
N ARG A 416 22.73 2.24 -0.32
CA ARG A 416 23.93 1.85 0.43
C ARG A 416 24.27 0.38 0.20
N HIS A 417 24.62 0.03 -1.06
CA HIS A 417 24.92 -1.34 -1.47
C HIS A 417 26.06 -1.99 -0.68
N ASP A 418 26.94 -1.18 -0.09
CA ASP A 418 28.03 -1.61 0.79
C ASP A 418 27.54 -2.32 2.06
N ARG A 419 26.32 -2.00 2.54
CA ARG A 419 25.73 -2.56 3.76
C ARG A 419 24.68 -3.66 3.53
N ALA A 420 24.42 -4.01 2.27
CA ALA A 420 23.42 -5.01 1.94
C ALA A 420 23.67 -6.38 2.60
N TRP A 421 24.94 -6.82 2.65
CA TRP A 421 25.30 -8.08 3.30
C TRP A 421 25.12 -8.05 4.82
N ALA A 422 25.39 -6.91 5.46
CA ALA A 422 25.17 -6.74 6.89
C ALA A 422 23.67 -6.85 7.21
N ALA A 423 22.81 -6.21 6.42
CA ALA A 423 21.36 -6.30 6.59
C ALA A 423 20.84 -7.74 6.42
N LEU A 424 21.33 -8.46 5.40
CA LEU A 424 20.98 -9.88 5.18
C LEU A 424 21.48 -10.76 6.34
N ALA A 425 22.68 -10.53 6.85
CA ALA A 425 23.22 -11.27 7.99
C ALA A 425 22.36 -11.07 9.26
N VAL A 426 21.98 -9.81 9.57
CA VAL A 426 21.11 -9.51 10.71
C VAL A 426 19.74 -10.19 10.56
N LEU A 427 19.15 -10.16 9.37
CA LEU A 427 17.89 -10.86 9.11
C LEU A 427 18.05 -12.38 9.30
N ALA A 428 19.13 -12.97 8.78
CA ALA A 428 19.39 -14.40 8.94
C ALA A 428 19.55 -14.78 10.43
N VAL A 429 20.26 -13.97 11.21
CA VAL A 429 20.41 -14.16 12.66
C VAL A 429 19.05 -14.06 13.37
N LEU A 430 18.20 -13.08 13.00
CA LEU A 430 16.85 -12.97 13.55
C LEU A 430 16.03 -14.25 13.29
N VAL A 431 16.05 -14.73 12.04
CA VAL A 431 15.34 -15.97 11.66
C VAL A 431 15.86 -17.19 12.46
N VAL A 432 17.15 -17.32 12.62
CA VAL A 432 17.77 -18.39 13.40
C VAL A 432 17.35 -18.32 14.87
N ILE A 433 17.43 -17.13 15.50
CA ILE A 433 17.05 -16.93 16.90
C ILE A 433 15.59 -17.33 17.14
N LEU A 434 14.68 -16.91 16.23
CA LEU A 434 13.25 -17.24 16.34
C LEU A 434 12.95 -18.71 16.01
N SER A 435 13.69 -19.32 15.08
CA SER A 435 13.49 -20.72 14.70
C SER A 435 13.84 -21.70 15.83
N PHE A 436 14.89 -21.40 16.58
CA PHE A 436 15.33 -22.21 17.72
C PHE A 436 14.71 -21.77 19.05
N GLY A 437 13.95 -20.67 19.07
CA GLY A 437 13.30 -20.18 20.27
C GLY A 437 14.26 -19.64 21.34
N PHE A 438 15.44 -19.15 20.94
CA PHE A 438 16.43 -18.61 21.89
C PHE A 438 15.96 -17.35 22.62
N LEU A 439 15.14 -16.54 21.96
CA LEU A 439 14.55 -15.31 22.50
C LEU A 439 13.08 -15.23 22.09
N ASP A 440 12.30 -14.51 22.88
CA ASP A 440 10.92 -14.16 22.51
C ASP A 440 10.91 -13.22 21.28
N PRO A 441 9.81 -13.18 20.52
CA PRO A 441 9.73 -12.40 19.29
C PRO A 441 10.01 -10.91 19.45
N MET A 442 9.57 -10.29 20.57
CA MET A 442 9.78 -8.87 20.84
C MET A 442 11.26 -8.58 21.05
N THR A 443 11.93 -9.32 21.94
CA THR A 443 13.35 -9.13 22.25
C THR A 443 14.22 -9.40 21.02
N ALA A 444 13.92 -10.45 20.25
CA ALA A 444 14.63 -10.76 19.01
C ALA A 444 14.48 -9.64 17.96
N ALA A 445 13.27 -9.11 17.79
CA ALA A 445 13.00 -8.01 16.85
C ALA A 445 13.69 -6.70 17.30
N MET A 446 13.69 -6.38 18.59
CA MET A 446 14.39 -5.23 19.16
C MET A 446 15.91 -5.33 18.95
N LEU A 447 16.49 -6.51 19.20
CA LEU A 447 17.90 -6.77 18.96
C LEU A 447 18.25 -6.58 17.48
N ALA A 448 17.46 -7.15 16.57
CA ALA A 448 17.67 -7.02 15.13
C ALA A 448 17.55 -5.56 14.68
N ALA A 449 16.53 -4.83 15.11
CA ALA A 449 16.34 -3.41 14.80
C ALA A 449 17.53 -2.56 15.32
N GLY A 450 17.98 -2.82 16.56
CA GLY A 450 19.16 -2.18 17.14
C GLY A 450 20.43 -2.45 16.32
N LEU A 451 20.67 -3.70 15.93
CA LEU A 451 21.80 -4.08 15.08
C LEU A 451 21.73 -3.41 13.70
N MET A 452 20.55 -3.29 13.08
CA MET A 452 20.38 -2.58 11.81
C MET A 452 20.81 -1.12 11.89
N VAL A 453 20.49 -0.43 13.00
CA VAL A 453 20.90 0.97 13.23
C VAL A 453 22.39 1.05 13.57
N LEU A 454 22.92 0.18 14.44
CA LEU A 454 24.34 0.15 14.84
C LEU A 454 25.26 -0.16 13.66
N THR A 455 24.86 -1.07 12.78
CA THR A 455 25.63 -1.40 11.56
C THR A 455 25.44 -0.36 10.45
N ARG A 456 24.69 0.73 10.72
CA ARG A 456 24.39 1.81 9.78
C ARG A 456 23.68 1.32 8.51
N CYS A 457 22.92 0.24 8.58
CA CYS A 457 22.05 -0.20 7.49
C CYS A 457 20.92 0.82 7.25
N CYS A 458 20.45 1.48 8.32
CA CYS A 458 19.58 2.65 8.24
C CYS A 458 19.99 3.68 9.30
N THR A 459 19.58 4.94 9.11
CA THR A 459 19.76 6.00 10.10
C THR A 459 18.58 6.07 11.05
N GLY A 460 18.76 6.67 12.23
CA GLY A 460 17.66 6.85 13.20
C GLY A 460 16.42 7.56 12.61
N PRO A 461 16.56 8.66 11.84
CA PRO A 461 15.43 9.27 11.14
C PRO A 461 14.75 8.34 10.13
N GLN A 462 15.51 7.56 9.35
CA GLN A 462 14.95 6.58 8.41
C GLN A 462 14.21 5.46 9.15
N ALA A 463 14.77 4.94 10.24
CA ALA A 463 14.13 3.93 11.07
C ALA A 463 12.76 4.41 11.59
N ARG A 464 12.71 5.65 12.13
CA ARG A 464 11.44 6.23 12.64
C ARG A 464 10.41 6.46 11.53
N ARG A 465 10.84 6.94 10.36
CA ARG A 465 9.94 7.16 9.20
C ARG A 465 9.44 5.85 8.59
N GLY A 466 10.20 4.77 8.75
CA GLY A 466 9.83 3.46 8.21
C GLY A 466 8.76 2.74 9.02
N VAL A 467 8.48 3.17 10.26
CA VAL A 467 7.42 2.59 11.09
C VAL A 467 6.07 3.16 10.66
N ASP A 468 5.17 2.29 10.28
CA ASP A 468 3.78 2.64 9.96
C ASP A 468 2.98 2.82 11.26
N PHE A 469 2.91 4.07 11.72
CA PHE A 469 2.25 4.42 12.98
C PHE A 469 0.75 4.13 12.94
N GLN A 470 0.12 4.27 11.79
CA GLN A 470 -1.31 3.99 11.63
C GLN A 470 -1.63 2.53 11.94
N ILE A 471 -0.83 1.59 11.42
CA ILE A 471 -1.02 0.16 11.70
C ILE A 471 -0.86 -0.12 13.19
N LEU A 472 0.10 0.51 13.86
CA LEU A 472 0.28 0.33 15.30
C LEU A 472 -0.93 0.80 16.11
N VAL A 473 -1.49 1.95 15.75
CA VAL A 473 -2.72 2.49 16.37
C VAL A 473 -3.90 1.56 16.14
N VAL A 474 -4.08 1.08 14.90
CA VAL A 474 -5.14 0.12 14.55
C VAL A 474 -5.03 -1.17 15.38
N ILE A 475 -3.83 -1.73 15.51
CA ILE A 475 -3.61 -2.94 16.31
C ILE A 475 -3.94 -2.65 17.79
N GLY A 476 -3.42 -1.57 18.35
CA GLY A 476 -3.65 -1.21 19.75
C GLY A 476 -5.14 -1.02 20.06
N ALA A 477 -5.86 -0.28 19.22
CA ALA A 477 -7.30 -0.08 19.36
C ALA A 477 -8.10 -1.38 19.19
N ALA A 478 -7.70 -2.25 18.25
CA ALA A 478 -8.34 -3.53 18.04
C ALA A 478 -8.29 -4.44 19.26
N PHE A 479 -7.17 -4.45 20.00
CA PHE A 479 -7.06 -5.19 21.28
C PHE A 479 -8.11 -4.72 22.29
N GLY A 480 -8.27 -3.40 22.48
CA GLY A 480 -9.28 -2.85 23.40
C GLY A 480 -10.71 -3.22 22.97
N ILE A 481 -11.02 -3.10 21.66
CA ILE A 481 -12.33 -3.50 21.12
C ILE A 481 -12.57 -5.02 21.32
N GLY A 482 -11.55 -5.85 21.10
CA GLY A 482 -11.61 -7.30 21.37
C GLY A 482 -11.88 -7.62 22.84
N THR A 483 -11.26 -6.87 23.77
CA THR A 483 -11.54 -6.97 25.22
C THR A 483 -12.99 -6.61 25.52
N ALA A 484 -13.54 -5.54 24.90
CA ALA A 484 -14.95 -5.18 25.05
C ALA A 484 -15.88 -6.31 24.59
N MET A 485 -15.61 -6.95 23.44
CA MET A 485 -16.40 -8.07 22.94
C MET A 485 -16.42 -9.27 23.91
N THR A 486 -15.28 -9.53 24.55
CA THR A 486 -15.19 -10.63 25.54
C THR A 486 -15.91 -10.26 26.82
N LYS A 487 -15.70 -9.03 27.34
CA LYS A 487 -16.24 -8.54 28.61
C LYS A 487 -17.77 -8.42 28.58
N THR A 488 -18.33 -7.95 27.47
CA THR A 488 -19.80 -7.84 27.26
C THR A 488 -20.47 -9.16 26.90
N GLY A 489 -19.72 -10.23 26.60
CA GLY A 489 -20.28 -11.50 26.16
C GLY A 489 -20.69 -11.56 24.68
N LEU A 490 -20.52 -10.47 23.92
CA LEU A 490 -20.88 -10.40 22.50
C LEU A 490 -20.23 -11.51 21.66
N ALA A 491 -18.94 -11.82 21.95
CA ALA A 491 -18.23 -12.89 21.26
C ALA A 491 -18.91 -14.26 21.46
N SER A 492 -19.43 -14.52 22.65
CA SER A 492 -20.18 -15.74 22.98
C SER A 492 -21.53 -15.79 22.25
N ASP A 493 -22.26 -14.67 22.18
CA ASP A 493 -23.54 -14.61 21.49
C ASP A 493 -23.39 -14.83 19.97
N ILE A 494 -22.36 -14.24 19.38
CA ILE A 494 -22.01 -14.50 17.98
C ILE A 494 -21.64 -15.98 17.78
N ALA A 495 -20.85 -16.56 18.70
CA ALA A 495 -20.47 -17.97 18.61
C ALA A 495 -21.70 -18.91 18.70
N VAL A 496 -22.67 -18.64 19.59
CA VAL A 496 -23.94 -19.38 19.66
C VAL A 496 -24.68 -19.28 18.34
N THR A 497 -24.77 -18.09 17.75
CA THR A 497 -25.45 -17.86 16.47
C THR A 497 -24.78 -18.65 15.34
N ILE A 498 -23.44 -18.60 15.22
CA ILE A 498 -22.69 -19.38 14.23
C ILE A 498 -22.92 -20.88 14.44
N THR A 499 -22.81 -21.34 15.68
CA THR A 499 -22.96 -22.76 16.01
C THR A 499 -24.35 -23.27 15.66
N SER A 500 -25.40 -22.50 16.00
CA SER A 500 -26.78 -22.87 15.67
C SER A 500 -27.04 -22.93 14.16
N ALA A 501 -26.46 -22.00 13.41
CA ALA A 501 -26.63 -21.93 11.94
C ALA A 501 -25.98 -23.09 11.18
N VAL A 502 -24.84 -23.60 11.68
CA VAL A 502 -24.05 -24.62 10.95
C VAL A 502 -23.87 -25.93 11.72
N SER A 503 -24.63 -26.15 12.80
CA SER A 503 -24.57 -27.36 13.65
C SER A 503 -24.68 -28.67 12.87
N ALA A 504 -25.50 -28.70 11.81
CA ALA A 504 -25.70 -29.85 10.95
C ALA A 504 -24.42 -30.27 10.16
N MET A 505 -23.46 -29.36 9.98
CA MET A 505 -22.22 -29.59 9.23
C MET A 505 -21.05 -30.05 10.12
N GLY A 506 -21.26 -30.12 11.43
CA GLY A 506 -20.26 -30.53 12.41
C GLY A 506 -19.05 -29.58 12.49
N PRO A 507 -17.89 -30.05 13.02
CA PRO A 507 -16.71 -29.19 13.25
C PRO A 507 -16.15 -28.53 11.98
N TRP A 508 -16.25 -29.18 10.84
CA TRP A 508 -15.80 -28.63 9.55
C TRP A 508 -16.65 -27.45 9.09
N GLY A 509 -17.97 -27.51 9.33
CA GLY A 509 -18.87 -26.41 9.04
C GLY A 509 -18.58 -25.19 9.91
N LEU A 510 -18.31 -25.41 11.19
CA LEU A 510 -17.92 -24.35 12.13
C LEU A 510 -16.60 -23.68 11.70
N LEU A 511 -15.60 -24.47 11.35
CA LEU A 511 -14.32 -23.96 10.87
C LEU A 511 -14.50 -23.14 9.58
N ALA A 512 -15.30 -23.64 8.65
CA ALA A 512 -15.59 -22.95 7.39
C ALA A 512 -16.37 -21.64 7.63
N ALA A 513 -17.33 -21.63 8.55
CA ALA A 513 -18.09 -20.43 8.89
C ALA A 513 -17.19 -19.33 9.53
N VAL A 514 -16.33 -19.71 10.47
CA VAL A 514 -15.36 -18.80 11.09
C VAL A 514 -14.38 -18.26 10.05
N TYR A 515 -13.87 -19.10 9.16
CA TYR A 515 -13.01 -18.71 8.06
C TYR A 515 -13.71 -17.72 7.12
N ALA A 516 -14.93 -18.03 6.68
CA ALA A 516 -15.70 -17.18 5.77
C ALA A 516 -16.02 -15.81 6.40
N LEU A 517 -16.45 -15.80 7.67
CA LEU A 517 -16.71 -14.55 8.38
C LEU A 517 -15.45 -13.70 8.50
N THR A 518 -14.31 -14.32 8.82
CA THR A 518 -13.01 -13.61 8.87
C THR A 518 -12.65 -13.03 7.51
N SER A 519 -12.88 -13.77 6.41
CA SER A 519 -12.62 -13.29 5.05
C SER A 519 -13.51 -12.10 4.67
N VAL A 520 -14.75 -12.05 5.13
CA VAL A 520 -15.64 -10.89 4.95
C VAL A 520 -15.13 -9.67 5.73
N PHE A 521 -14.70 -9.87 6.97
CA PHE A 521 -14.15 -8.77 7.77
C PHE A 521 -12.88 -8.21 7.16
N THR A 522 -11.93 -9.06 6.77
CA THR A 522 -10.66 -8.60 6.20
C THR A 522 -10.82 -7.90 4.84
N ALA A 523 -11.88 -8.21 4.09
CA ALA A 523 -12.22 -7.50 2.86
C ALA A 523 -12.69 -6.04 3.08
N THR A 524 -13.12 -5.72 4.30
CA THR A 524 -13.67 -4.40 4.65
C THR A 524 -12.78 -3.58 5.58
N MET A 525 -11.87 -4.23 6.30
CA MET A 525 -10.96 -3.61 7.25
C MET A 525 -9.53 -4.19 7.11
N THR A 526 -8.59 -3.65 7.89
CA THR A 526 -7.21 -4.17 7.87
C THR A 526 -7.13 -5.59 8.44
N ASN A 527 -6.21 -6.40 7.91
CA ASN A 527 -6.00 -7.79 8.32
C ASN A 527 -5.80 -7.95 9.84
N ASN A 528 -5.01 -7.04 10.44
CA ASN A 528 -4.74 -7.07 11.89
C ASN A 528 -6.02 -6.86 12.70
N ALA A 529 -6.85 -5.87 12.31
CA ALA A 529 -8.11 -5.60 12.99
C ALA A 529 -9.08 -6.79 12.85
N ALA A 530 -9.21 -7.34 11.64
CA ALA A 530 -10.05 -8.50 11.40
C ALA A 530 -9.64 -9.71 12.26
N ALA A 531 -8.33 -9.99 12.33
CA ALA A 531 -7.81 -11.11 13.12
C ALA A 531 -8.05 -10.92 14.63
N VAL A 532 -7.83 -9.72 15.16
CA VAL A 532 -8.03 -9.43 16.59
C VAL A 532 -9.49 -9.52 16.98
N LEU A 533 -10.40 -8.97 16.16
CA LEU A 533 -11.85 -9.04 16.41
C LEU A 533 -12.41 -10.46 16.30
N MET A 534 -11.89 -11.25 15.35
CA MET A 534 -12.33 -12.63 15.16
C MET A 534 -11.74 -13.60 16.19
N PHE A 535 -10.63 -13.24 16.86
CA PHE A 535 -9.98 -14.10 17.83
C PHE A 535 -10.91 -14.54 18.99
N PRO A 536 -11.58 -13.62 19.73
CA PRO A 536 -12.48 -14.02 20.81
C PRO A 536 -13.68 -14.84 20.29
N ILE A 537 -14.18 -14.57 19.09
CA ILE A 537 -15.27 -15.34 18.47
C ILE A 537 -14.80 -16.77 18.16
N ALA A 538 -13.63 -16.92 17.56
CA ALA A 538 -13.05 -18.22 17.22
C ALA A 538 -12.80 -19.09 18.47
N VAL A 539 -12.30 -18.46 19.53
CA VAL A 539 -12.10 -19.13 20.83
C VAL A 539 -13.45 -19.54 21.43
N ALA A 540 -14.45 -18.66 21.43
CA ALA A 540 -15.78 -18.94 21.97
C ALA A 540 -16.45 -20.11 21.22
N VAL A 541 -16.39 -20.14 19.88
CA VAL A 541 -16.91 -21.27 19.06
C VAL A 541 -16.23 -22.59 19.43
N ALA A 542 -14.90 -22.58 19.54
CA ALA A 542 -14.16 -23.79 19.88
C ALA A 542 -14.50 -24.29 21.30
N THR A 543 -14.54 -23.37 22.28
CA THR A 543 -14.81 -23.68 23.69
C THR A 543 -16.24 -24.22 23.89
N GLN A 544 -17.25 -23.60 23.27
CA GLN A 544 -18.65 -24.04 23.36
C GLN A 544 -18.85 -25.47 22.83
N GLN A 545 -18.08 -25.86 21.84
CA GLN A 545 -18.16 -27.19 21.23
C GLN A 545 -17.13 -28.16 21.78
N GLN A 546 -16.38 -27.79 22.82
CA GLN A 546 -15.31 -28.60 23.40
C GLN A 546 -14.28 -29.09 22.36
N LEU A 547 -14.01 -28.23 21.35
CA LEU A 547 -13.05 -28.50 20.28
C LEU A 547 -11.70 -27.82 20.59
N ASN A 548 -10.62 -28.38 20.04
CA ASN A 548 -9.32 -27.75 20.11
C ASN A 548 -9.37 -26.36 19.41
N PRO A 549 -9.03 -25.25 20.11
CA PRO A 549 -9.08 -23.91 19.54
C PRO A 549 -8.02 -23.65 18.48
N MET A 550 -6.92 -24.42 18.46
CA MET A 550 -5.79 -24.18 17.54
C MET A 550 -6.18 -24.15 16.05
N PRO A 551 -6.99 -25.09 15.50
CA PRO A 551 -7.42 -25.03 14.11
C PRO A 551 -8.21 -23.75 13.77
N PHE A 552 -9.06 -23.27 14.70
CA PHE A 552 -9.85 -22.07 14.51
C PHE A 552 -8.96 -20.82 14.51
N ILE A 553 -7.97 -20.76 15.42
CA ILE A 553 -7.00 -19.67 15.50
C ILE A 553 -6.11 -19.63 14.26
N VAL A 554 -5.66 -20.78 13.77
CA VAL A 554 -4.93 -20.86 12.49
C VAL A 554 -5.83 -20.42 11.32
N ALA A 555 -7.09 -20.82 11.32
CA ALA A 555 -8.03 -20.47 10.26
C ALA A 555 -8.26 -18.94 10.18
N ILE A 556 -8.49 -18.25 11.32
CA ILE A 556 -8.63 -16.79 11.33
C ILE A 556 -7.34 -16.09 10.93
N THR A 557 -6.18 -16.61 11.33
CA THR A 557 -4.86 -16.04 10.98
C THR A 557 -4.64 -16.08 9.47
N VAL A 558 -4.93 -17.25 8.86
CA VAL A 558 -4.79 -17.43 7.42
C VAL A 558 -5.84 -16.64 6.66
N ALA A 559 -7.12 -16.69 7.08
CA ALA A 559 -8.21 -15.97 6.42
C ALA A 559 -7.99 -14.46 6.44
N ALA A 560 -7.58 -13.90 7.59
CA ALA A 560 -7.30 -12.48 7.72
C ALA A 560 -6.10 -12.05 6.86
N SER A 561 -5.09 -12.90 6.71
CA SER A 561 -3.88 -12.58 5.93
C SER A 561 -4.05 -12.82 4.42
N CYS A 562 -4.92 -13.77 4.02
CA CYS A 562 -5.16 -14.14 2.62
C CYS A 562 -6.26 -13.28 1.97
N GLU A 563 -6.10 -11.96 1.98
CA GLU A 563 -7.02 -11.04 1.33
C GLU A 563 -6.59 -10.79 -0.12
N PHE A 564 -7.37 -11.35 -1.05
CA PHE A 564 -7.15 -11.24 -2.50
C PHE A 564 -8.30 -10.51 -3.22
N SER A 565 -9.44 -10.30 -2.52
CA SER A 565 -10.71 -9.91 -3.15
C SER A 565 -10.82 -8.41 -3.36
N THR A 566 -10.27 -7.62 -2.45
CA THR A 566 -10.42 -6.17 -2.48
C THR A 566 -9.07 -5.44 -2.39
N PRO A 567 -8.95 -4.26 -2.98
CA PRO A 567 -7.76 -3.43 -2.80
C PRO A 567 -7.75 -2.74 -1.43
N ILE A 568 -8.91 -2.63 -0.76
CA ILE A 568 -9.08 -1.84 0.46
C ILE A 568 -8.51 -2.58 1.67
N GLY A 569 -8.73 -3.88 1.74
CA GLY A 569 -8.32 -4.71 2.88
C GLY A 569 -6.80 -4.86 3.01
N TYR A 570 -6.05 -4.79 1.92
CA TYR A 570 -4.61 -5.01 1.93
C TYR A 570 -3.83 -3.97 1.13
N GLN A 571 -2.85 -3.32 1.77
CA GLN A 571 -2.02 -2.27 1.14
C GLN A 571 -1.30 -2.77 -0.13
N THR A 572 -0.82 -4.02 -0.15
CA THR A 572 -0.11 -4.57 -1.30
C THR A 572 -1.00 -4.68 -2.53
N ASN A 573 -2.28 -5.03 -2.36
CA ASN A 573 -3.24 -5.06 -3.46
C ASN A 573 -3.50 -3.66 -4.00
N LEU A 574 -3.66 -2.68 -3.11
CA LEU A 574 -3.85 -1.28 -3.51
C LEU A 574 -2.66 -0.74 -4.32
N MET A 575 -1.43 -1.06 -3.89
CA MET A 575 -0.20 -0.62 -4.56
C MET A 575 -0.07 -1.13 -5.99
N VAL A 576 -0.56 -2.35 -6.27
CA VAL A 576 -0.43 -3.00 -7.59
C VAL A 576 -1.62 -2.75 -8.50
N MET A 577 -2.72 -2.21 -8.00
CA MET A 577 -3.92 -1.90 -8.80
C MET A 577 -3.89 -0.51 -9.43
N GLY A 578 -3.05 0.38 -8.91
CA GLY A 578 -2.91 1.74 -9.43
C GLY A 578 -2.17 1.81 -10.76
N PRO A 579 -0.95 1.28 -10.84
CA PRO A 579 -0.10 1.36 -12.05
C PRO A 579 -0.62 0.61 -13.25
#